data_b3cd13f2a19247ecc9de3dd206ba5711
#
_entry.id   b3cd13f2a19247ecc9de3dd206ba5711
#
_cell.length_a   1.000
_cell.length_b   1.000
_cell.length_c   1.000
_cell.angle_alpha   90.00
_cell.angle_beta   90.00
_cell.angle_gamma   90.00
#
_symmetry.space_group_name_H-M   'P 1'
#
loop_
_entity.id
_entity.type
_entity.pdbx_description
1 polymer ?
#
loop_
_entity_poly.entity_id
_entity_poly.type
_entity_poly.pdbx_seq_one_letter_code
_entity_poly.pdbx_strand_id
1 'polypeptide(L)'
;RLPLPCINLKFQAARELLFTGADTNSSVSDKTYRNDVFSLLSNQRITRKVPVRCTRRGVYRISGLEIVFSGLFMNEINVLKAGNNCEITVYPKPADPTVLKSVNSRITGEAERKKYMLEDPFVFRGIRDYTSNDSLKNVNWKATARTGNLMVNEYDESVSRNVCILLNLEEDGVLRYDAVDEQAISIAAGISQMLIACGINVSMLSNGCDVDTKSPVVINNGSGTGHLNNINTALARIDTGIAMEEYSAMLEKILEPDNMRIESEYVYVLISASRRKKLQSVINKISRIQADMVWIVPHFPGDDYGLELCDFEPVGWEVK
;
A
#
# COMPACT_ATOMS: atom_id res chain seq x y z
N ARG A 1 -28.26 -35.20 25.73
CA ARG A 1 -27.13 -34.97 24.84
C ARG A 1 -25.98 -35.88 25.30
N LEU A 2 -25.57 -36.82 24.43
CA LEU A 2 -24.54 -37.80 24.78
C LEU A 2 -23.13 -37.21 24.66
N PRO A 3 -22.15 -37.67 25.43
CA PRO A 3 -20.76 -37.29 25.27
C PRO A 3 -20.20 -37.85 23.95
N LEU A 4 -19.26 -37.12 23.35
CA LEU A 4 -18.53 -37.51 22.15
C LEU A 4 -17.07 -37.79 22.52
N PRO A 5 -16.65 -39.05 22.56
CA PRO A 5 -15.32 -39.45 23.09
C PRO A 5 -14.20 -39.05 22.15
N CYS A 6 -14.46 -38.99 20.85
CA CYS A 6 -13.46 -38.64 19.85
C CYS A 6 -14.06 -37.73 18.78
N ILE A 7 -13.53 -36.53 18.71
CA ILE A 7 -13.84 -35.55 17.66
C ILE A 7 -12.51 -35.19 17.01
N ASN A 8 -12.48 -35.32 15.70
CA ASN A 8 -11.34 -34.94 14.88
C ASN A 8 -11.73 -33.76 14.00
N LEU A 9 -11.11 -32.63 14.23
CA LEU A 9 -11.29 -31.39 13.47
C LEU A 9 -10.17 -31.30 12.44
N LYS A 10 -10.52 -31.36 11.18
CA LYS A 10 -9.61 -31.26 10.04
C LYS A 10 -9.87 -29.99 9.27
N PHE A 11 -8.83 -29.24 8.92
CA PHE A 11 -8.92 -28.13 8.00
C PHE A 11 -7.62 -27.94 7.22
N GLN A 12 -7.74 -27.25 6.10
CA GLN A 12 -6.62 -26.89 5.23
C GLN A 12 -6.47 -25.38 5.18
N ALA A 13 -5.21 -24.95 5.13
CA ALA A 13 -4.85 -23.56 4.96
C ALA A 13 -3.70 -23.43 3.98
N ALA A 14 -3.42 -22.21 3.53
CA ALA A 14 -2.26 -21.93 2.72
C ALA A 14 -0.96 -22.23 3.48
N ARG A 15 0.11 -22.60 2.76
CA ARG A 15 1.41 -22.96 3.33
C ARG A 15 2.05 -21.82 4.11
N GLU A 16 1.78 -20.59 3.74
CA GLU A 16 2.27 -19.35 4.34
C GLU A 16 1.68 -19.10 5.74
N LEU A 17 0.61 -19.81 6.10
CA LEU A 17 0.00 -19.79 7.43
C LEU A 17 0.58 -20.91 8.28
N LEU A 18 1.59 -20.61 9.09
CA LEU A 18 2.21 -21.58 9.99
C LEU A 18 1.46 -21.62 11.32
N PHE A 19 0.84 -22.77 11.60
CA PHE A 19 0.18 -23.01 12.88
C PHE A 19 1.22 -23.45 13.90
N THR A 20 1.41 -22.68 14.96
CA THR A 20 2.34 -23.01 16.05
C THR A 20 1.63 -23.81 17.14
N GLY A 21 2.32 -24.80 17.73
CA GLY A 21 1.83 -25.55 18.89
C GLY A 21 0.96 -26.79 18.60
N ALA A 22 1.05 -27.40 17.41
CA ALA A 22 0.42 -28.66 17.11
C ALA A 22 1.41 -29.67 16.50
N ASP A 23 1.51 -30.83 17.11
CA ASP A 23 2.35 -31.94 16.66
C ASP A 23 1.78 -32.64 15.41
N THR A 24 0.60 -32.21 14.95
CA THR A 24 -0.18 -32.90 13.90
C THR A 24 -0.28 -32.11 12.58
N ASN A 25 0.62 -31.15 12.36
CA ASN A 25 0.67 -30.41 11.10
C ASN A 25 1.42 -31.21 10.05
N SER A 26 0.80 -31.41 8.90
CA SER A 26 1.45 -31.92 7.69
C SER A 26 1.32 -30.88 6.58
N SER A 27 2.40 -30.59 5.85
CA SER A 27 2.35 -29.75 4.66
C SER A 27 2.63 -30.59 3.43
N VAL A 28 1.75 -30.48 2.43
CA VAL A 28 1.88 -31.16 1.14
C VAL A 28 1.65 -30.11 0.07
N SER A 29 2.65 -29.94 -0.80
CA SER A 29 2.61 -28.93 -1.87
C SER A 29 2.33 -27.52 -1.31
N ASP A 30 1.24 -26.89 -1.72
CA ASP A 30 0.90 -25.50 -1.38
C ASP A 30 -0.03 -25.37 -0.16
N LYS A 31 -0.32 -26.49 0.53
CA LYS A 31 -1.29 -26.51 1.64
C LYS A 31 -0.71 -27.11 2.91
N THR A 32 -1.11 -26.53 4.02
CA THR A 32 -0.91 -27.07 5.37
C THR A 32 -2.20 -27.69 5.84
N TYR A 33 -2.13 -28.94 6.24
CA TYR A 33 -3.26 -29.70 6.81
C TYR A 33 -3.09 -29.74 8.31
N ARG A 34 -4.15 -29.39 9.01
CA ARG A 34 -4.20 -29.50 10.47
C ARG A 34 -5.27 -30.47 10.90
N ASN A 35 -4.92 -31.27 11.92
CA ASN A 35 -5.77 -32.27 12.50
C ASN A 35 -5.75 -32.13 14.03
N ASP A 36 -6.85 -31.69 14.62
CA ASP A 36 -6.99 -31.54 16.07
C ASP A 36 -7.97 -32.58 16.62
N VAL A 37 -7.48 -33.41 17.54
CA VAL A 37 -8.30 -34.44 18.20
C VAL A 37 -8.65 -34.01 19.62
N PHE A 38 -9.91 -34.15 20.01
CA PHE A 38 -10.38 -33.83 21.35
C PHE A 38 -11.67 -34.60 21.70
N SER A 39 -12.05 -34.61 22.96
CA SER A 39 -13.32 -35.19 23.44
C SER A 39 -14.24 -34.10 23.97
N LEU A 40 -15.54 -34.30 23.84
CA LEU A 40 -16.59 -33.42 24.38
C LEU A 40 -17.47 -34.18 25.38
N LEU A 41 -17.54 -33.68 26.59
CA LEU A 41 -18.52 -34.17 27.57
C LEU A 41 -19.91 -33.63 27.28
N SER A 42 -20.91 -34.24 27.91
CA SER A 42 -22.30 -33.78 27.80
C SER A 42 -22.43 -32.31 28.21
N ASN A 43 -23.06 -31.51 27.35
CA ASN A 43 -23.25 -30.05 27.55
C ASN A 43 -21.97 -29.20 27.68
N GLN A 44 -20.83 -29.73 27.27
CA GLN A 44 -19.56 -29.00 27.27
C GLN A 44 -19.41 -28.16 25.98
N ARG A 45 -18.77 -26.99 26.11
CA ARG A 45 -18.29 -26.15 25.01
C ARG A 45 -16.79 -26.03 25.10
N ILE A 46 -16.08 -26.31 24.02
CA ILE A 46 -14.64 -26.12 23.91
C ILE A 46 -14.35 -24.96 22.96
N THR A 47 -13.55 -24.01 23.41
CA THR A 47 -13.00 -22.93 22.57
C THR A 47 -11.49 -23.09 22.53
N ARG A 48 -10.95 -23.22 21.31
CA ARG A 48 -9.50 -23.30 21.10
C ARG A 48 -9.00 -22.05 20.38
N LYS A 49 -7.94 -21.46 20.92
CA LYS A 49 -7.19 -20.40 20.27
C LYS A 49 -5.98 -21.04 19.61
N VAL A 50 -5.89 -20.87 18.28
CA VAL A 50 -4.81 -21.42 17.48
C VAL A 50 -3.89 -20.28 17.08
N PRO A 51 -2.67 -20.21 17.60
CA PRO A 51 -1.71 -19.20 17.18
C PRO A 51 -1.24 -19.50 15.76
N VAL A 52 -1.23 -18.47 14.93
CA VAL A 52 -0.83 -18.53 13.51
C VAL A 52 0.24 -17.50 13.26
N ARG A 53 1.33 -17.92 12.60
CA ARG A 53 2.36 -17.03 12.09
C ARG A 53 2.24 -16.94 10.56
N CYS A 54 2.05 -15.75 10.06
CA CYS A 54 2.00 -15.50 8.62
C CYS A 54 3.43 -15.18 8.12
N THR A 55 3.86 -15.84 7.05
CA THR A 55 5.21 -15.66 6.47
C THR A 55 5.23 -14.73 5.27
N ARG A 56 4.11 -14.59 4.58
CA ARG A 56 3.97 -13.73 3.40
C ARG A 56 2.65 -12.95 3.49
N ARG A 57 2.62 -11.74 2.91
CA ARG A 57 1.38 -10.98 2.74
C ARG A 57 0.42 -11.71 1.81
N GLY A 58 -0.85 -11.40 1.91
CA GLY A 58 -1.86 -11.99 1.01
C GLY A 58 -3.23 -12.11 1.64
N VAL A 59 -4.15 -12.64 0.85
CA VAL A 59 -5.50 -13.02 1.29
C VAL A 59 -5.58 -14.53 1.34
N TYR A 60 -5.72 -15.08 2.54
CA TYR A 60 -5.74 -16.51 2.77
C TYR A 60 -7.12 -16.95 3.21
N ARG A 61 -7.65 -17.94 2.50
CA ARG A 61 -8.97 -18.51 2.82
C ARG A 61 -8.79 -19.86 3.46
N ILE A 62 -9.33 -20.00 4.68
CA ILE A 62 -9.42 -21.28 5.38
C ILE A 62 -10.72 -21.92 4.91
N SER A 63 -10.60 -22.99 4.16
CA SER A 63 -11.73 -23.74 3.63
C SER A 63 -11.66 -25.21 4.02
N GLY A 64 -12.77 -25.93 3.84
CA GLY A 64 -12.78 -27.38 4.03
C GLY A 64 -12.66 -27.81 5.48
N LEU A 65 -13.35 -27.11 6.41
CA LEU A 65 -13.46 -27.54 7.79
C LEU A 65 -14.33 -28.82 7.85
N GLU A 66 -13.69 -29.93 8.22
CA GLU A 66 -14.37 -31.20 8.45
C GLU A 66 -14.30 -31.58 9.92
N ILE A 67 -15.46 -31.92 10.47
CA ILE A 67 -15.59 -32.44 11.83
C ILE A 67 -15.95 -33.90 11.69
N VAL A 68 -15.01 -34.76 12.06
CA VAL A 68 -15.21 -36.22 12.08
C VAL A 68 -15.43 -36.65 13.52
N PHE A 69 -16.53 -37.28 13.81
CA PHE A 69 -16.83 -37.76 15.16
C PHE A 69 -17.48 -39.14 15.15
N SER A 70 -17.27 -39.87 16.22
CA SER A 70 -17.89 -41.16 16.47
C SER A 70 -18.71 -41.15 17.78
N GLY A 71 -19.74 -41.94 17.84
CA GLY A 71 -20.50 -42.19 19.04
C GLY A 71 -19.70 -42.97 20.09
N LEU A 72 -20.29 -43.16 21.27
CA LEU A 72 -19.67 -43.89 22.41
C LEU A 72 -19.14 -45.29 22.08
N PHE A 73 -19.80 -45.97 21.15
CA PHE A 73 -19.44 -47.35 20.76
C PHE A 73 -18.60 -47.42 19.48
N MET A 74 -18.20 -46.27 18.91
CA MET A 74 -17.39 -46.17 17.69
C MET A 74 -17.94 -46.96 16.47
N ASN A 75 -19.19 -47.29 16.48
CA ASN A 75 -19.82 -48.13 15.42
C ASN A 75 -20.10 -47.33 14.14
N GLU A 76 -20.21 -46.02 14.26
CA GLU A 76 -20.49 -45.12 13.14
C GLU A 76 -19.57 -43.92 13.16
N ILE A 77 -19.01 -43.60 12.01
CA ILE A 77 -18.21 -42.38 11.79
C ILE A 77 -19.10 -41.39 11.06
N ASN A 78 -19.33 -40.24 11.70
CA ASN A 78 -20.07 -39.12 11.14
C ASN A 78 -19.10 -38.04 10.68
N VAL A 79 -19.33 -37.53 9.47
CA VAL A 79 -18.55 -36.43 8.91
C VAL A 79 -19.46 -35.24 8.69
N LEU A 80 -19.18 -34.14 9.36
CA LEU A 80 -19.84 -32.87 9.21
C LEU A 80 -18.91 -31.90 8.49
N LYS A 81 -19.31 -31.46 7.30
CA LYS A 81 -18.59 -30.40 6.59
C LYS A 81 -19.17 -29.06 7.00
N ALA A 82 -18.35 -28.24 7.68
CA ALA A 82 -18.74 -26.89 8.04
C ALA A 82 -18.25 -25.94 6.94
N GLY A 83 -19.19 -25.34 6.22
CA GLY A 83 -18.90 -24.28 5.24
C GLY A 83 -18.57 -22.97 5.95
N ASN A 84 -17.39 -22.84 6.52
CA ASN A 84 -16.93 -21.59 7.12
C ASN A 84 -15.86 -20.98 6.24
N ASN A 85 -16.19 -19.92 5.51
CA ASN A 85 -15.22 -19.17 4.73
C ASN A 85 -14.60 -18.13 5.68
N CYS A 86 -13.53 -18.53 6.35
CA CYS A 86 -12.71 -17.58 7.12
C CYS A 86 -11.64 -17.02 6.20
N GLU A 87 -11.66 -15.70 6.00
CA GLU A 87 -10.64 -14.99 5.24
C GLU A 87 -9.70 -14.26 6.21
N ILE A 88 -8.41 -14.45 6.01
CA ILE A 88 -7.34 -13.80 6.78
C ILE A 88 -6.56 -12.92 5.81
N THR A 89 -6.64 -11.61 6.00
CA THR A 89 -5.84 -10.65 5.22
C THR A 89 -4.56 -10.35 5.99
N VAL A 90 -3.43 -10.66 5.37
CA VAL A 90 -2.09 -10.41 5.94
C VAL A 90 -1.49 -9.20 5.23
N TYR A 91 -1.32 -8.12 5.97
CA TYR A 91 -0.76 -6.87 5.45
C TYR A 91 0.73 -7.01 5.11
N PRO A 92 1.24 -6.24 4.14
CA PRO A 92 2.66 -6.20 3.87
C PRO A 92 3.42 -5.65 5.08
N LYS A 93 4.61 -6.18 5.32
CA LYS A 93 5.53 -5.60 6.30
C LYS A 93 6.07 -4.30 5.72
N PRO A 94 5.86 -3.14 6.38
CA PRO A 94 6.39 -1.88 5.87
C PRO A 94 7.92 -1.90 5.86
N ALA A 95 8.52 -1.26 4.86
CA ALA A 95 9.98 -1.10 4.80
C ALA A 95 10.50 -0.32 6.00
N ASP A 96 11.77 -0.55 6.35
CA ASP A 96 12.40 0.02 7.55
C ASP A 96 12.38 1.56 7.50
N PRO A 97 11.81 2.23 8.52
CA PRO A 97 11.73 3.69 8.57
C PRO A 97 13.11 4.37 8.55
N THR A 98 14.16 3.68 9.02
CA THR A 98 15.51 4.26 9.05
C THR A 98 16.09 4.44 7.66
N VAL A 99 15.82 3.51 6.77
CA VAL A 99 16.25 3.56 5.37
C VAL A 99 15.35 4.53 4.57
N LEU A 100 14.07 4.63 4.92
CA LEU A 100 13.13 5.55 4.29
C LEU A 100 13.41 7.04 4.61
N LYS A 101 14.22 7.36 5.62
CA LYS A 101 14.47 8.76 6.03
C LYS A 101 15.05 9.63 4.90
N SER A 102 15.98 9.09 4.12
CA SER A 102 16.58 9.82 2.98
C SER A 102 15.57 10.08 1.86
N VAL A 103 14.71 9.10 1.59
CA VAL A 103 13.62 9.22 0.63
C VAL A 103 12.55 10.19 1.14
N ASN A 104 12.22 10.09 2.44
CA ASN A 104 11.23 10.97 3.07
C ASN A 104 11.64 12.44 2.99
N SER A 105 12.90 12.77 3.28
CA SER A 105 13.37 14.14 3.21
C SER A 105 13.25 14.74 1.81
N ARG A 106 13.43 13.93 0.76
CA ARG A 106 13.18 14.35 -0.63
C ARG A 106 11.69 14.58 -0.88
N ILE A 107 10.83 13.61 -0.56
CA ILE A 107 9.39 13.69 -0.81
C ILE A 107 8.76 14.84 0.00
N THR A 108 9.08 14.95 1.29
CA THR A 108 8.52 16.01 2.14
C THR A 108 9.08 17.38 1.78
N GLY A 109 10.35 17.48 1.41
CA GLY A 109 10.96 18.72 0.94
C GLY A 109 10.32 19.23 -0.34
N GLU A 110 10.00 18.35 -1.29
CA GLU A 110 9.29 18.71 -2.51
C GLU A 110 7.81 19.08 -2.23
N ALA A 111 7.14 18.34 -1.36
CA ALA A 111 5.78 18.67 -0.93
C ALA A 111 5.72 20.00 -0.16
N GLU A 112 6.76 20.33 0.61
CA GLU A 112 6.86 21.65 1.29
C GLU A 112 7.14 22.77 0.31
N ARG A 113 8.02 22.58 -0.68
CA ARG A 113 8.26 23.59 -1.74
C ARG A 113 6.96 23.95 -2.47
N LYS A 114 6.16 22.98 -2.83
CA LYS A 114 4.87 23.21 -3.50
C LYS A 114 3.89 23.96 -2.61
N LYS A 115 3.90 23.71 -1.31
CA LYS A 115 3.07 24.45 -0.36
C LYS A 115 3.33 25.96 -0.43
N TYR A 116 4.59 26.38 -0.50
CA TYR A 116 4.96 27.81 -0.57
C TYR A 116 4.61 28.48 -1.91
N MET A 117 4.29 27.72 -2.94
CA MET A 117 3.93 28.27 -4.26
C MET A 117 2.42 28.52 -4.43
N LEU A 118 1.58 27.97 -3.56
CA LEU A 118 0.12 28.03 -3.65
C LEU A 118 -0.47 28.62 -2.35
N GLU A 119 -0.75 29.93 -2.36
CA GLU A 119 -1.52 30.59 -1.31
C GLU A 119 -3.01 30.30 -1.47
N ASP A 120 -3.69 29.81 -0.45
CA ASP A 120 -5.14 29.68 -0.44
C ASP A 120 -5.77 31.01 -0.06
N PRO A 121 -6.44 31.72 -1.01
CA PRO A 121 -7.01 33.05 -0.75
C PRO A 121 -8.23 33.01 0.19
N PHE A 122 -8.69 31.85 0.65
CA PHE A 122 -9.90 31.72 1.46
C PHE A 122 -9.61 31.52 2.95
N VAL A 123 -8.39 31.16 3.34
CA VAL A 123 -8.05 30.96 4.77
C VAL A 123 -7.26 32.15 5.29
N PHE A 124 -7.99 33.11 5.88
CA PHE A 124 -7.42 34.32 6.46
C PHE A 124 -6.64 33.98 7.76
N ARG A 125 -5.33 34.24 7.79
CA ARG A 125 -4.45 34.04 8.93
C ARG A 125 -4.32 35.29 9.79
N GLY A 126 -4.18 36.46 9.14
CA GLY A 126 -3.94 37.71 9.85
C GLY A 126 -3.71 38.89 8.91
N ILE A 127 -3.28 39.98 9.49
CA ILE A 127 -2.92 41.19 8.76
C ILE A 127 -1.50 41.55 9.19
N ARG A 128 -0.61 41.81 8.22
CA ARG A 128 0.76 42.28 8.45
C ARG A 128 1.07 43.52 7.62
N ASP A 129 2.19 44.15 7.92
CA ASP A 129 2.68 45.27 7.13
C ASP A 129 3.04 44.83 5.70
N TYR A 130 2.73 45.69 4.74
CA TYR A 130 3.06 45.52 3.34
C TYR A 130 4.57 45.52 3.10
N THR A 131 5.05 44.62 2.28
CA THR A 131 6.41 44.57 1.76
C THR A 131 6.42 44.73 0.24
N SER A 132 7.56 45.16 -0.34
CA SER A 132 7.68 45.39 -1.80
C SER A 132 7.43 44.15 -2.66
N ASN A 133 7.44 42.98 -2.06
CA ASN A 133 7.20 41.69 -2.75
C ASN A 133 5.74 41.28 -2.73
N ASP A 134 4.86 42.01 -2.04
CA ASP A 134 3.47 41.67 -1.90
C ASP A 134 2.64 42.20 -3.08
N SER A 135 1.66 41.39 -3.49
CA SER A 135 0.70 41.79 -4.52
C SER A 135 -0.29 42.84 -3.97
N LEU A 136 -0.50 43.89 -4.71
CA LEU A 136 -1.49 44.94 -4.37
C LEU A 136 -2.92 44.40 -4.25
N LYS A 137 -3.21 43.22 -4.83
CA LYS A 137 -4.51 42.56 -4.70
C LYS A 137 -4.83 42.09 -3.30
N ASN A 138 -3.79 41.82 -2.49
CA ASN A 138 -3.91 41.34 -1.13
C ASN A 138 -3.96 42.46 -0.08
N VAL A 139 -3.93 43.73 -0.50
CA VAL A 139 -3.98 44.88 0.40
C VAL A 139 -5.33 44.93 1.10
N ASN A 140 -5.27 44.99 2.44
CA ASN A 140 -6.43 45.21 3.29
C ASN A 140 -6.68 46.70 3.46
N TRP A 141 -7.47 47.29 2.58
CA TRP A 141 -7.78 48.73 2.60
C TRP A 141 -8.44 49.21 3.89
N LYS A 142 -9.19 48.31 4.56
CA LYS A 142 -9.85 48.65 5.84
C LYS A 142 -8.83 48.75 6.99
N ALA A 143 -7.86 47.84 7.05
CA ALA A 143 -6.80 47.87 8.03
C ALA A 143 -5.83 49.05 7.75
N THR A 144 -5.44 49.28 6.49
CA THR A 144 -4.64 50.39 6.02
C THR A 144 -5.24 51.75 6.43
N ALA A 145 -6.56 51.92 6.27
CA ALA A 145 -7.23 53.15 6.68
C ALA A 145 -7.25 53.37 8.19
N ARG A 146 -7.13 52.32 8.99
CA ARG A 146 -7.07 52.43 10.47
C ARG A 146 -5.68 52.65 11.03
N THR A 147 -4.67 52.05 10.41
CA THR A 147 -3.29 52.11 10.90
C THR A 147 -2.48 53.23 10.27
N GLY A 148 -2.91 53.73 9.09
CA GLY A 148 -2.17 54.72 8.30
C GLY A 148 -1.01 54.10 7.49
N ASN A 149 -0.67 52.82 7.70
CA ASN A 149 0.34 52.08 6.94
C ASN A 149 -0.31 51.06 6.04
N LEU A 150 0.32 50.79 4.88
CA LEU A 150 -0.17 49.73 3.96
C LEU A 150 -0.13 48.38 4.68
N MET A 151 -1.30 47.76 4.78
CA MET A 151 -1.48 46.45 5.44
C MET A 151 -1.94 45.43 4.42
N VAL A 152 -1.45 44.19 4.52
CA VAL A 152 -1.77 43.05 3.63
C VAL A 152 -2.45 41.96 4.42
N ASN A 153 -3.47 41.39 3.80
CA ASN A 153 -4.05 40.13 4.32
C ASN A 153 -3.04 39.01 4.17
N GLU A 154 -2.74 38.35 5.26
CA GLU A 154 -1.99 37.09 5.27
C GLU A 154 -2.99 35.95 5.27
N TYR A 155 -2.88 35.10 4.27
CA TYR A 155 -3.72 33.92 4.16
C TYR A 155 -2.93 32.70 4.63
N ASP A 156 -3.62 31.76 5.28
CA ASP A 156 -2.98 30.52 5.71
C ASP A 156 -2.90 29.59 4.49
N GLU A 157 -1.79 28.96 4.34
CA GLU A 157 -1.53 28.02 3.25
C GLU A 157 -2.15 26.68 3.62
N SER A 158 -3.45 26.50 3.41
CA SER A 158 -4.11 25.22 3.59
C SER A 158 -4.08 24.38 2.31
N VAL A 159 -2.95 24.38 1.62
CA VAL A 159 -2.75 23.44 0.53
C VAL A 159 -2.53 22.06 1.11
N SER A 160 -3.48 21.19 0.90
CA SER A 160 -3.35 19.76 1.22
C SER A 160 -2.12 19.22 0.51
N ARG A 161 -1.14 18.76 1.28
CA ARG A 161 0.03 18.07 0.72
C ARG A 161 -0.45 16.75 0.12
N ASN A 162 -0.30 16.59 -1.19
CA ASN A 162 -0.76 15.42 -1.90
C ASN A 162 0.43 14.66 -2.48
N VAL A 163 0.51 13.36 -2.21
CA VAL A 163 1.51 12.48 -2.79
C VAL A 163 0.80 11.34 -3.52
N CYS A 164 1.20 11.08 -4.75
CA CYS A 164 0.73 9.94 -5.53
C CYS A 164 1.83 8.89 -5.63
N ILE A 165 1.58 7.70 -5.10
CA ILE A 165 2.49 6.57 -5.21
C ILE A 165 2.16 5.81 -6.49
N LEU A 166 3.14 5.75 -7.39
CA LEU A 166 3.09 5.01 -8.64
C LEU A 166 3.84 3.68 -8.43
N LEU A 167 3.11 2.59 -8.18
CA LEU A 167 3.69 1.28 -7.93
C LEU A 167 3.67 0.44 -9.21
N ASN A 168 4.82 0.25 -9.82
CA ASN A 168 5.01 -0.60 -10.98
C ASN A 168 5.66 -1.93 -10.56
N LEU A 169 4.96 -3.03 -10.81
CA LEU A 169 5.42 -4.40 -10.56
C LEU A 169 5.80 -5.12 -11.87
N GLU A 170 6.05 -4.37 -12.94
CA GLU A 170 6.55 -4.91 -14.20
C GLU A 170 8.07 -5.05 -14.13
N GLU A 171 8.60 -6.19 -14.57
CA GLU A 171 10.03 -6.46 -14.67
C GLU A 171 10.52 -6.41 -16.12
N ASP A 172 11.80 -6.08 -16.28
CA ASP A 172 12.43 -5.96 -17.61
C ASP A 172 12.84 -7.33 -18.18
N GLY A 173 13.00 -8.33 -17.32
CA GLY A 173 13.49 -9.67 -17.65
C GLY A 173 12.39 -10.68 -18.01
N VAL A 174 12.82 -11.84 -18.51
CA VAL A 174 11.94 -13.00 -18.73
C VAL A 174 11.63 -13.72 -17.41
N LEU A 175 12.56 -13.63 -16.45
CA LEU A 175 12.39 -14.22 -15.12
C LEU A 175 11.85 -13.16 -14.18
N ARG A 176 10.81 -13.53 -13.45
CA ARG A 176 10.21 -12.69 -12.43
C ARG A 176 10.80 -13.03 -11.06
N TYR A 177 11.17 -12.00 -10.32
CA TYR A 177 11.74 -12.14 -8.99
C TYR A 177 10.75 -11.67 -7.92
N ASP A 178 10.02 -12.60 -7.34
CA ASP A 178 9.05 -12.34 -6.25
C ASP A 178 9.64 -11.45 -5.13
N ALA A 179 10.94 -11.54 -4.87
CA ALA A 179 11.61 -10.74 -3.85
C ALA A 179 11.60 -9.24 -4.19
N VAL A 180 11.76 -8.88 -5.47
CA VAL A 180 11.74 -7.49 -5.94
C VAL A 180 10.34 -6.91 -5.83
N ASP A 181 9.32 -7.67 -6.28
CA ASP A 181 7.92 -7.29 -6.16
C ASP A 181 7.49 -7.08 -4.70
N GLU A 182 7.83 -8.04 -3.83
CA GLU A 182 7.52 -7.95 -2.39
C GLU A 182 8.22 -6.76 -1.74
N GLN A 183 9.46 -6.47 -2.15
CA GLN A 183 10.18 -5.30 -1.66
C GLN A 183 9.55 -3.99 -2.14
N ALA A 184 9.14 -3.91 -3.41
CA ALA A 184 8.43 -2.74 -3.95
C ALA A 184 7.14 -2.46 -3.17
N ILE A 185 6.36 -3.50 -2.87
CA ILE A 185 5.14 -3.41 -2.08
C ILE A 185 5.44 -3.01 -0.62
N SER A 186 6.51 -3.55 -0.04
CA SER A 186 6.98 -3.19 1.31
C SER A 186 7.38 -1.70 1.39
N ILE A 187 8.06 -1.18 0.37
CA ILE A 187 8.43 0.23 0.23
C ILE A 187 7.17 1.09 0.13
N ALA A 188 6.22 0.72 -0.72
CA ALA A 188 4.95 1.44 -0.88
C ALA A 188 4.16 1.52 0.43
N ALA A 189 4.08 0.42 1.18
CA ALA A 189 3.43 0.38 2.50
C ALA A 189 4.15 1.29 3.51
N GLY A 190 5.50 1.24 3.55
CA GLY A 190 6.30 2.04 4.46
C GLY A 190 6.20 3.55 4.19
N ILE A 191 6.27 3.95 2.91
CA ILE A 191 6.11 5.35 2.48
C ILE A 191 4.69 5.83 2.81
N SER A 192 3.65 5.05 2.50
CA SER A 192 2.27 5.41 2.80
C SER A 192 2.05 5.63 4.30
N GLN A 193 2.57 4.73 5.13
CA GLN A 193 2.47 4.84 6.59
C GLN A 193 3.15 6.12 7.10
N MET A 194 4.33 6.42 6.60
CA MET A 194 5.13 7.56 7.00
C MET A 194 4.49 8.89 6.57
N LEU A 195 4.04 9.00 5.32
CA LEU A 195 3.40 10.21 4.80
C LEU A 195 2.08 10.52 5.52
N ILE A 196 1.24 9.49 5.73
CA ILE A 196 -0.02 9.65 6.46
C ILE A 196 0.22 10.04 7.92
N ALA A 197 1.27 9.52 8.56
CA ALA A 197 1.67 9.94 9.91
C ALA A 197 2.12 11.41 9.96
N CYS A 198 2.66 11.96 8.87
CA CYS A 198 3.00 13.38 8.71
C CYS A 198 1.79 14.25 8.29
N GLY A 199 0.59 13.70 8.20
CA GLY A 199 -0.62 14.43 7.77
C GLY A 199 -0.67 14.74 6.28
N ILE A 200 0.09 14.02 5.45
CA ILE A 200 0.12 14.14 4.00
C ILE A 200 -0.94 13.19 3.42
N ASN A 201 -1.72 13.70 2.46
CA ASN A 201 -2.68 12.87 1.73
C ASN A 201 -1.95 11.98 0.73
N VAL A 202 -2.36 10.72 0.66
CA VAL A 202 -1.74 9.72 -0.22
C VAL A 202 -2.77 9.13 -1.15
N SER A 203 -2.44 9.07 -2.44
CA SER A 203 -3.12 8.27 -3.44
C SER A 203 -2.16 7.21 -4.00
N MET A 204 -2.70 6.16 -4.62
CA MET A 204 -1.87 5.09 -5.17
C MET A 204 -2.44 4.58 -6.49
N LEU A 205 -1.54 4.33 -7.42
CA LEU A 205 -1.82 3.70 -8.70
C LEU A 205 -0.84 2.57 -8.94
N SER A 206 -1.34 1.36 -9.17
CA SER A 206 -0.51 0.19 -9.44
C SER A 206 -1.07 -0.62 -10.60
N ASN A 207 -0.18 -1.20 -11.41
CA ASN A 207 -0.53 -2.25 -12.38
C ASN A 207 -0.70 -3.63 -11.72
N GLY A 208 -0.35 -3.77 -10.44
CA GLY A 208 -0.64 -4.98 -9.67
C GLY A 208 -2.15 -5.20 -9.59
N CYS A 209 -2.58 -6.44 -9.90
CA CYS A 209 -4.00 -6.80 -9.95
C CYS A 209 -4.50 -7.36 -8.62
N ASP A 210 -5.70 -6.94 -8.23
CA ASP A 210 -6.40 -7.50 -7.07
C ASP A 210 -6.77 -8.97 -7.32
N VAL A 211 -6.60 -9.82 -6.31
CA VAL A 211 -6.81 -11.28 -6.37
C VAL A 211 -8.23 -11.67 -6.80
N ASP A 212 -9.25 -10.91 -6.46
CA ASP A 212 -10.64 -11.23 -6.77
C ASP A 212 -11.14 -10.49 -8.02
N THR A 213 -10.93 -9.17 -8.08
CA THR A 213 -11.43 -8.36 -9.21
C THR A 213 -10.57 -8.46 -10.46
N LYS A 214 -9.31 -8.92 -10.32
CA LYS A 214 -8.30 -9.01 -11.40
C LYS A 214 -8.08 -7.70 -12.14
N SER A 215 -8.38 -6.58 -11.50
CA SER A 215 -8.20 -5.23 -12.01
C SER A 215 -7.00 -4.54 -11.33
N PRO A 216 -6.35 -3.60 -12.02
CA PRO A 216 -5.29 -2.78 -11.43
C PRO A 216 -5.75 -2.06 -10.17
N VAL A 217 -4.86 -1.91 -9.21
CA VAL A 217 -5.16 -1.25 -7.94
C VAL A 217 -5.07 0.26 -8.09
N VAL A 218 -6.18 0.94 -7.83
CA VAL A 218 -6.28 2.41 -7.82
C VAL A 218 -6.88 2.85 -6.49
N ILE A 219 -6.18 3.72 -5.76
CA ILE A 219 -6.63 4.27 -4.49
C ILE A 219 -6.67 5.80 -4.61
N ASN A 220 -7.84 6.36 -4.39
CA ASN A 220 -8.05 7.80 -4.42
C ASN A 220 -7.31 8.48 -3.26
N ASN A 221 -7.13 9.80 -3.40
CA ASN A 221 -6.45 10.62 -2.41
C ASN A 221 -7.18 10.61 -1.06
N GLY A 222 -6.41 10.50 0.03
CA GLY A 222 -6.94 10.48 1.38
C GLY A 222 -5.86 10.44 2.45
N SER A 223 -6.28 10.54 3.72
CA SER A 223 -5.40 10.52 4.89
C SER A 223 -6.05 9.82 6.08
N GLY A 224 -5.29 9.69 7.16
CA GLY A 224 -5.74 9.08 8.41
C GLY A 224 -5.65 7.55 8.43
N THR A 225 -5.89 6.98 9.61
CA THR A 225 -5.69 5.54 9.88
C THR A 225 -6.62 4.64 9.05
N GLY A 226 -7.85 5.08 8.79
CA GLY A 226 -8.79 4.35 7.93
C GLY A 226 -8.28 4.24 6.50
N HIS A 227 -7.72 5.33 5.96
CA HIS A 227 -7.13 5.35 4.62
C HIS A 227 -5.87 4.49 4.53
N LEU A 228 -5.01 4.52 5.56
CA LEU A 228 -3.85 3.63 5.64
C LEU A 228 -4.25 2.15 5.63
N ASN A 229 -5.32 1.80 6.34
CA ASN A 229 -5.85 0.43 6.32
C ASN A 229 -6.36 0.04 4.93
N ASN A 230 -6.99 0.96 4.20
CA ASN A 230 -7.42 0.72 2.81
C ASN A 230 -6.21 0.45 1.90
N ILE A 231 -5.14 1.26 2.02
CA ILE A 231 -3.90 1.06 1.27
C ILE A 231 -3.29 -0.30 1.61
N ASN A 232 -3.13 -0.63 2.89
CA ASN A 232 -2.56 -1.91 3.32
C ASN A 232 -3.40 -3.11 2.86
N THR A 233 -4.73 -2.97 2.88
CA THR A 233 -5.64 -4.01 2.38
C THR A 233 -5.47 -4.18 0.87
N ALA A 234 -5.43 -3.12 0.10
CA ALA A 234 -5.24 -3.19 -1.33
C ALA A 234 -3.87 -3.79 -1.68
N LEU A 235 -2.79 -3.38 -1.01
CA LEU A 235 -1.46 -3.96 -1.18
C LEU A 235 -1.41 -5.45 -0.79
N ALA A 236 -2.12 -5.88 0.26
CA ALA A 236 -2.23 -7.28 0.64
C ALA A 236 -2.94 -8.12 -0.43
N ARG A 237 -3.88 -7.52 -1.15
CA ARG A 237 -4.70 -8.16 -2.17
C ARG A 237 -4.06 -8.23 -3.55
N ILE A 238 -2.93 -7.57 -3.78
CA ILE A 238 -2.19 -7.68 -5.05
C ILE A 238 -1.66 -9.10 -5.20
N ASP A 239 -2.10 -9.77 -6.28
CA ASP A 239 -1.58 -11.06 -6.70
C ASP A 239 -0.57 -10.85 -7.83
N THR A 240 0.69 -11.13 -7.54
CA THR A 240 1.78 -11.00 -8.49
C THR A 240 1.78 -12.09 -9.58
N GLY A 241 1.02 -13.17 -9.41
CA GLY A 241 0.86 -14.25 -10.41
C GLY A 241 -0.08 -13.89 -11.56
N ILE A 242 -0.86 -12.82 -11.46
CA ILE A 242 -1.79 -12.38 -12.51
C ILE A 242 -1.02 -11.54 -13.55
N ALA A 243 -1.36 -11.75 -14.84
CA ALA A 243 -0.81 -10.92 -15.91
C ALA A 243 -1.18 -9.43 -15.71
N MET A 244 -0.18 -8.56 -15.79
CA MET A 244 -0.34 -7.12 -15.58
C MET A 244 -0.36 -6.38 -16.90
N GLU A 245 -1.08 -5.25 -16.94
CA GLU A 245 -1.02 -4.32 -18.06
C GLU A 245 0.36 -3.63 -18.08
N GLU A 246 0.87 -3.30 -19.28
CA GLU A 246 2.09 -2.52 -19.43
C GLU A 246 1.95 -1.16 -18.73
N TYR A 247 2.81 -0.88 -17.77
CA TYR A 247 2.66 0.29 -16.91
C TYR A 247 2.78 1.61 -17.67
N SER A 248 3.65 1.65 -18.69
CA SER A 248 3.77 2.81 -19.57
C SER A 248 2.46 3.14 -20.30
N ALA A 249 1.75 2.12 -20.78
CA ALA A 249 0.45 2.30 -21.43
C ALA A 249 -0.64 2.77 -20.44
N MET A 250 -0.60 2.27 -19.21
CA MET A 250 -1.49 2.72 -18.13
C MET A 250 -1.26 4.20 -17.79
N LEU A 251 -0.01 4.64 -17.69
CA LEU A 251 0.33 6.04 -17.44
C LEU A 251 -0.03 6.94 -18.63
N GLU A 252 0.15 6.48 -19.87
CA GLU A 252 -0.25 7.26 -21.06
C GLU A 252 -1.75 7.53 -21.09
N LYS A 253 -2.60 6.58 -20.72
CA LYS A 253 -4.06 6.77 -20.60
C LYS A 253 -4.44 7.84 -19.56
N ILE A 254 -3.62 8.04 -18.53
CA ILE A 254 -3.84 9.05 -17.49
C ILE A 254 -3.41 10.43 -17.97
N LEU A 255 -2.42 10.48 -18.89
CA LEU A 255 -1.92 11.70 -19.53
C LEU A 255 -2.83 12.24 -20.63
N GLU A 256 -3.83 11.48 -21.10
CA GLU A 256 -4.78 11.93 -22.11
C GLU A 256 -5.57 13.15 -21.62
N PRO A 257 -5.77 14.20 -22.46
CA PRO A 257 -6.40 15.47 -22.04
C PRO A 257 -7.79 15.30 -21.43
N ASP A 258 -8.55 14.28 -21.86
CA ASP A 258 -9.89 13.99 -21.35
C ASP A 258 -9.87 13.28 -19.99
N ASN A 259 -8.73 12.71 -19.60
CA ASN A 259 -8.52 11.98 -18.34
C ASN A 259 -7.50 12.64 -17.41
N MET A 260 -7.09 13.88 -17.67
CA MET A 260 -5.99 14.56 -17.01
C MET A 260 -6.16 14.58 -15.48
N ARG A 261 -5.70 13.50 -14.83
CA ARG A 261 -5.60 13.34 -13.37
C ARG A 261 -4.22 13.70 -12.82
N ILE A 262 -3.30 14.14 -13.69
CA ILE A 262 -1.99 14.63 -13.27
C ILE A 262 -2.12 16.11 -12.95
N GLU A 263 -2.32 16.37 -11.67
CA GLU A 263 -2.40 17.72 -11.13
C GLU A 263 -0.99 18.20 -10.74
N SER A 264 -0.67 19.43 -11.04
CA SER A 264 0.61 20.07 -10.66
C SER A 264 0.82 20.15 -9.13
N GLU A 265 -0.23 19.90 -8.36
CA GLU A 265 -0.23 19.92 -6.89
C GLU A 265 0.31 18.64 -6.25
N TYR A 266 0.54 17.58 -7.02
CA TYR A 266 1.03 16.30 -6.50
C TYR A 266 2.54 16.16 -6.60
N VAL A 267 3.12 15.51 -5.59
CA VAL A 267 4.45 14.90 -5.69
C VAL A 267 4.27 13.43 -6.07
N TYR A 268 4.92 12.99 -7.12
CA TYR A 268 4.83 11.62 -7.60
C TYR A 268 6.01 10.79 -7.10
N VAL A 269 5.72 9.65 -6.50
CA VAL A 269 6.72 8.69 -6.03
C VAL A 269 6.58 7.41 -6.85
N LEU A 270 7.46 7.22 -7.82
CA LEU A 270 7.52 6.00 -8.62
C LEU A 270 8.35 4.95 -7.90
N ILE A 271 7.79 3.77 -7.70
CA ILE A 271 8.48 2.58 -7.22
C ILE A 271 8.46 1.56 -8.35
N SER A 272 9.61 1.32 -8.96
CA SER A 272 9.71 0.44 -10.13
C SER A 272 11.12 -0.11 -10.28
N ALA A 273 11.23 -1.44 -10.41
CA ALA A 273 12.45 -2.11 -10.84
C ALA A 273 12.64 -2.02 -12.36
N SER A 274 11.54 -1.92 -13.13
CA SER A 274 11.59 -1.75 -14.57
C SER A 274 12.13 -0.38 -14.95
N ARG A 275 13.11 -0.38 -15.86
CA ARG A 275 13.79 0.81 -16.39
C ARG A 275 13.69 0.90 -17.91
N ARG A 276 12.66 0.28 -18.49
CA ARG A 276 12.46 0.28 -19.96
C ARG A 276 12.40 1.70 -20.50
N LYS A 277 13.04 1.92 -21.65
CA LYS A 277 13.13 3.25 -22.31
C LYS A 277 11.75 3.88 -22.54
N LYS A 278 10.74 3.05 -22.83
CA LYS A 278 9.36 3.52 -22.98
C LYS A 278 8.82 4.12 -21.68
N LEU A 279 8.99 3.43 -20.54
CA LEU A 279 8.61 3.94 -19.22
C LEU A 279 9.35 5.25 -18.91
N GLN A 280 10.67 5.28 -19.10
CA GLN A 280 11.49 6.48 -18.88
C GLN A 280 11.00 7.67 -19.72
N SER A 281 10.61 7.44 -20.99
CA SER A 281 10.08 8.49 -21.87
C SER A 281 8.74 9.06 -21.37
N VAL A 282 7.83 8.20 -20.85
CA VAL A 282 6.55 8.63 -20.29
C VAL A 282 6.77 9.43 -19.01
N ILE A 283 7.65 8.95 -18.14
CA ILE A 283 8.01 9.61 -16.89
C ILE A 283 8.62 11.00 -17.14
N ASN A 284 9.49 11.12 -18.14
CA ASN A 284 10.03 12.43 -18.55
C ASN A 284 8.94 13.40 -19.05
N LYS A 285 7.91 12.90 -19.75
CA LYS A 285 6.77 13.73 -20.12
C LYS A 285 6.04 14.26 -18.89
N ILE A 286 5.82 13.39 -17.88
CA ILE A 286 5.17 13.76 -16.61
C ILE A 286 6.02 14.80 -15.88
N SER A 287 7.32 14.60 -15.76
CA SER A 287 8.24 15.53 -15.09
C SER A 287 8.26 16.91 -15.75
N ARG A 288 8.16 16.99 -17.07
CA ARG A 288 8.12 18.26 -17.81
C ARG A 288 6.84 19.06 -17.63
N ILE A 289 5.74 18.43 -17.18
CA ILE A 289 4.45 19.10 -16.85
C ILE A 289 4.49 19.75 -15.46
N GLN A 290 5.68 19.97 -14.87
CA GLN A 290 5.90 20.55 -13.53
C GLN A 290 5.52 19.63 -12.36
N ALA A 291 5.53 18.33 -12.56
CA ALA A 291 5.34 17.37 -11.49
C ALA A 291 6.68 17.01 -10.85
N ASP A 292 6.84 17.28 -9.55
CA ASP A 292 7.99 16.80 -8.81
C ASP A 292 7.91 15.28 -8.69
N MET A 293 9.03 14.61 -8.99
CA MET A 293 9.07 13.16 -9.07
C MET A 293 10.27 12.59 -8.33
N VAL A 294 10.02 11.53 -7.58
CA VAL A 294 11.05 10.69 -6.95
C VAL A 294 10.90 9.29 -7.50
N TRP A 295 11.96 8.73 -8.06
CA TRP A 295 11.96 7.34 -8.53
C TRP A 295 12.81 6.47 -7.60
N ILE A 296 12.19 5.44 -7.02
CA ILE A 296 12.82 4.43 -6.17
C ILE A 296 12.96 3.16 -6.99
N VAL A 297 14.19 2.68 -7.12
CA VAL A 297 14.51 1.46 -7.89
C VAL A 297 14.91 0.35 -6.93
N PRO A 298 14.01 -0.64 -6.67
CA PRO A 298 14.41 -1.87 -6.01
C PRO A 298 15.39 -2.66 -6.91
N HIS A 299 16.56 -3.03 -6.38
CA HIS A 299 17.59 -3.74 -7.13
C HIS A 299 18.35 -4.71 -6.23
N PHE A 300 18.96 -5.74 -6.81
CA PHE A 300 19.87 -6.62 -6.06
C PHE A 300 21.23 -5.94 -5.83
N PRO A 301 21.95 -6.35 -4.78
CA PRO A 301 23.31 -5.85 -4.53
C PRO A 301 24.21 -6.04 -5.75
N GLY A 302 24.82 -4.95 -6.20
CA GLY A 302 25.72 -4.95 -7.35
C GLY A 302 25.08 -4.69 -8.72
N ASP A 303 23.73 -4.61 -8.78
CA ASP A 303 23.07 -4.22 -10.03
C ASP A 303 23.20 -2.71 -10.26
N ASP A 304 23.40 -2.32 -11.51
CA ASP A 304 23.27 -0.93 -11.91
C ASP A 304 21.81 -0.50 -11.90
N TYR A 305 21.50 0.63 -11.28
CA TYR A 305 20.14 1.19 -11.20
C TYR A 305 20.03 2.59 -11.86
N GLY A 306 21.03 2.98 -12.64
CA GLY A 306 21.02 4.23 -13.38
C GLY A 306 19.90 4.34 -14.41
N LEU A 307 19.48 5.57 -14.70
CA LEU A 307 18.50 5.90 -15.73
C LEU A 307 19.22 6.59 -16.90
N GLU A 308 18.93 6.15 -18.14
CA GLU A 308 19.57 6.70 -19.34
C GLU A 308 18.90 7.96 -19.87
N LEU A 309 17.58 8.08 -19.69
CA LEU A 309 16.75 9.10 -20.33
C LEU A 309 16.13 10.12 -19.36
N CYS A 310 16.27 9.93 -18.05
CA CYS A 310 15.70 10.84 -17.05
C CYS A 310 16.73 11.87 -16.59
N ASP A 311 16.28 13.14 -16.47
CA ASP A 311 17.11 14.27 -16.04
C ASP A 311 17.30 14.33 -14.51
N PHE A 312 16.81 13.32 -13.76
CA PHE A 312 16.92 13.23 -12.30
C PHE A 312 17.49 11.87 -11.87
N GLU A 313 18.22 11.88 -10.75
CA GLU A 313 18.82 10.68 -10.18
C GLU A 313 17.79 9.82 -9.44
N PRO A 314 17.72 8.52 -9.74
CA PRO A 314 16.89 7.58 -8.99
C PRO A 314 17.48 7.33 -7.59
N VAL A 315 16.64 6.85 -6.69
CA VAL A 315 17.05 6.36 -5.38
C VAL A 315 17.15 4.84 -5.44
N GLY A 316 18.35 4.30 -5.37
CA GLY A 316 18.54 2.86 -5.29
C GLY A 316 18.04 2.29 -3.97
N TRP A 317 17.40 1.12 -4.02
CA TRP A 317 16.94 0.38 -2.86
C TRP A 317 17.37 -1.08 -2.95
N GLU A 318 18.33 -1.49 -2.13
CA GLU A 318 18.82 -2.87 -2.13
C GLU A 318 17.79 -3.84 -1.57
N VAL A 319 17.48 -4.88 -2.33
CA VAL A 319 16.64 -6.01 -1.93
C VAL A 319 17.47 -6.94 -1.05
N LYS A 320 16.96 -7.24 0.15
CA LYS A 320 17.64 -8.10 1.13
C LYS A 320 17.13 -9.53 1.05
#